data_9720333ae8b9d0e01912dacb19e44aa1
#
_entry.id   9720333ae8b9d0e01912dacb19e44aa1
#
_cell.length_a   1.000
_cell.length_b   1.000
_cell.length_c   1.000
_cell.angle_alpha   90.00
_cell.angle_beta   90.00
_cell.angle_gamma   90.00
#
_symmetry.space_group_name_H-M   'P 1'
#
loop_
_entity.id
_entity.type
_entity.pdbx_description
1 polymer ?
#
loop_
_entity_poly.entity_id
_entity_poly.type
_entity_poly.pdbx_seq_one_letter_code
_entity_poly.pdbx_strand_id
1 'polypeptide(L)'
;MTVKPPDFGGKPYRSLDYHLRNRYGEKIYKVSLDGGMTCPNRDGTLGKCGCIFCSEGGSGDFAGDRTHPVHQQIEEQKTRLSPKFPATHFIAYFQAYTNTYAPLSYLERIFTEAIEHEDIVGLSIGTRPDCLPDKTLDLLSELNKKKPVTVELGLQTIHERTAAFIRRGYKLSCFEDALEKLQERKLETVVHTILGLPGETTEDILETMRYLNAHHIDGIKLQLLHVLKHTDLAAYYGQTGFHILSEDEYVDLVIRCLEVLSPDITIHRLTGDGPSDLLIAPLWSLKKRSVLNHIHHELKVRDTWQGRLFTE
;
A
#
# COMPACT_ATOMS: atom_id res chain seq x y z
N MET A 1 -21.25 10.10 26.79
CA MET A 1 -20.66 11.26 26.11
C MET A 1 -20.64 10.94 24.63
N THR A 2 -21.26 11.77 23.77
CA THR A 2 -21.16 11.60 22.31
C THR A 2 -19.74 11.98 21.90
N VAL A 3 -18.95 11.00 21.47
CA VAL A 3 -17.61 11.23 20.95
C VAL A 3 -17.77 12.06 19.68
N LYS A 4 -17.16 13.25 19.65
CA LYS A 4 -17.21 14.11 18.48
C LYS A 4 -16.24 13.58 17.42
N PRO A 5 -16.64 13.49 16.13
CA PRO A 5 -15.74 13.04 15.09
C PRO A 5 -14.51 13.95 14.98
N PRO A 6 -13.30 13.40 14.75
CA PRO A 6 -12.12 14.18 14.47
C PRO A 6 -12.30 15.00 13.18
N ASP A 7 -11.67 16.19 13.12
CA ASP A 7 -11.66 16.99 11.88
C ASP A 7 -10.52 16.57 10.95
N PHE A 8 -10.86 15.89 9.88
CA PHE A 8 -9.94 15.49 8.82
C PHE A 8 -10.17 16.29 7.51
N GLY A 9 -10.43 17.59 7.63
CA GLY A 9 -10.69 18.46 6.48
C GLY A 9 -11.99 18.11 5.75
N GLY A 10 -13.04 17.81 6.52
CA GLY A 10 -14.38 17.46 6.01
C GLY A 10 -14.53 16.01 5.56
N LYS A 11 -13.53 15.14 5.75
CA LYS A 11 -13.64 13.70 5.51
C LYS A 11 -13.85 12.94 6.83
N PRO A 12 -14.55 11.78 6.79
CA PRO A 12 -14.77 10.96 7.97
C PRO A 12 -13.56 10.07 8.34
N TYR A 13 -12.42 10.25 7.69
CA TYR A 13 -11.17 9.54 7.95
C TYR A 13 -9.95 10.39 7.57
N ARG A 14 -8.81 10.13 8.23
CA ARG A 14 -7.52 10.78 7.98
C ARG A 14 -6.93 10.30 6.65
N SER A 15 -7.28 10.96 5.57
CA SER A 15 -6.81 10.59 4.23
C SER A 15 -5.37 11.06 3.98
N LEU A 16 -4.65 10.35 3.08
CA LEU A 16 -3.33 10.77 2.62
C LEU A 16 -3.34 12.20 2.04
N ASP A 17 -4.38 12.60 1.29
CA ASP A 17 -4.52 13.97 0.77
C ASP A 17 -4.58 15.01 1.90
N TYR A 18 -5.34 14.72 2.97
CA TYR A 18 -5.38 15.58 4.16
C TYR A 18 -4.01 15.67 4.85
N HIS A 19 -3.36 14.52 5.07
CA HIS A 19 -2.03 14.46 5.69
C HIS A 19 -0.99 15.25 4.89
N LEU A 20 -0.93 15.06 3.56
CA LEU A 20 0.03 15.74 2.71
C LEU A 20 -0.24 17.26 2.59
N ARG A 21 -1.51 17.68 2.51
CA ARG A 21 -1.84 19.11 2.53
C ARG A 21 -1.44 19.80 3.82
N ASN A 22 -1.63 19.14 4.95
CA ASN A 22 -1.19 19.70 6.24
C ASN A 22 0.34 19.80 6.32
N ARG A 23 1.07 18.86 5.72
CA ARG A 23 2.53 18.85 5.73
C ARG A 23 3.17 19.84 4.75
N TYR A 24 2.61 19.95 3.54
CA TYR A 24 3.22 20.70 2.43
C TYR A 24 2.44 21.95 2.03
N GLY A 25 1.25 22.19 2.57
CA GLY A 25 0.40 23.33 2.23
C GLY A 25 -0.32 23.21 0.87
N GLU A 26 -0.01 22.17 0.10
CA GLU A 26 -0.55 21.92 -1.24
C GLU A 26 -0.90 20.45 -1.48
N LYS A 27 -1.51 20.18 -2.62
CA LYS A 27 -1.82 18.81 -3.02
C LYS A 27 -0.62 18.13 -3.65
N ILE A 28 -0.18 17.02 -3.06
CA ILE A 28 0.95 16.24 -3.53
C ILE A 28 0.44 14.95 -4.18
N TYR A 29 1.02 14.57 -5.30
CA TYR A 29 0.75 13.29 -5.98
C TYR A 29 1.96 12.38 -5.94
N LYS A 30 1.71 11.05 -6.06
CA LYS A 30 2.79 10.08 -6.23
C LYS A 30 3.05 9.86 -7.72
N VAL A 31 4.33 9.90 -8.12
CA VAL A 31 4.81 9.40 -9.41
C VAL A 31 5.36 8.00 -9.20
N SER A 32 4.81 7.03 -9.93
CA SER A 32 5.13 5.62 -9.74
C SER A 32 6.33 5.22 -10.61
N LEU A 33 7.38 4.70 -9.98
CA LEU A 33 8.65 4.37 -10.58
C LEU A 33 8.93 2.86 -10.52
N ASP A 34 9.59 2.32 -11.53
CA ASP A 34 10.16 0.97 -11.52
C ASP A 34 11.67 1.06 -11.39
N GLY A 35 12.20 0.64 -10.24
CA GLY A 35 13.63 0.61 -9.96
C GLY A 35 14.36 -0.61 -10.56
N GLY A 36 13.70 -1.44 -11.36
CA GLY A 36 14.31 -2.61 -11.99
C GLY A 36 14.55 -3.80 -11.06
N MET A 37 14.09 -3.76 -9.81
CA MET A 37 14.22 -4.87 -8.87
C MET A 37 13.34 -6.06 -9.24
N THR A 38 13.62 -7.20 -8.60
CA THR A 38 12.80 -8.40 -8.64
C THR A 38 12.21 -8.69 -7.24
N CYS A 39 11.80 -9.91 -6.98
CA CYS A 39 11.26 -10.37 -5.70
C CYS A 39 11.86 -11.74 -5.35
N PRO A 40 12.29 -12.00 -4.10
CA PRO A 40 12.82 -13.29 -3.68
C PRO A 40 11.82 -14.45 -3.84
N ASN A 41 10.52 -14.15 -3.91
CA ASN A 41 9.49 -15.15 -4.23
C ASN A 41 9.44 -15.51 -5.73
N ARG A 42 10.23 -14.86 -6.60
CA ARG A 42 10.20 -15.04 -8.05
C ARG A 42 11.54 -15.43 -8.66
N ASP A 43 12.65 -15.03 -8.07
CA ASP A 43 13.99 -15.27 -8.65
C ASP A 43 14.61 -16.62 -8.22
N GLY A 44 13.91 -17.40 -7.44
CA GLY A 44 14.35 -18.70 -6.95
C GLY A 44 14.96 -18.68 -5.55
N THR A 45 15.16 -17.50 -4.94
CA THR A 45 15.69 -17.39 -3.58
C THR A 45 14.74 -18.02 -2.54
N LEU A 46 13.47 -17.66 -2.56
CA LEU A 46 12.41 -18.26 -1.75
C LEU A 46 11.43 -19.09 -2.59
N GLY A 47 11.21 -18.69 -3.83
CA GLY A 47 10.29 -19.33 -4.75
C GLY A 47 10.39 -18.77 -6.16
N LYS A 48 9.73 -19.45 -7.13
CA LYS A 48 9.74 -19.05 -8.55
C LYS A 48 8.42 -18.47 -9.04
N CYS A 49 7.32 -18.71 -8.30
CA CYS A 49 5.96 -18.38 -8.77
C CYS A 49 5.43 -17.06 -8.22
N GLY A 50 6.08 -16.45 -7.21
CA GLY A 50 5.57 -15.27 -6.52
C GLY A 50 4.38 -15.57 -5.59
N CYS A 51 3.78 -14.54 -5.02
CA CYS A 51 2.51 -14.66 -4.31
C CYS A 51 1.40 -15.04 -5.30
N ILE A 52 0.41 -15.82 -4.85
CA ILE A 52 -0.61 -16.39 -5.74
C ILE A 52 -1.46 -15.36 -6.49
N PHE A 53 -1.57 -14.14 -5.95
CA PHE A 53 -2.37 -13.03 -6.49
C PHE A 53 -1.54 -12.05 -7.34
N CYS A 54 -0.21 -12.16 -7.33
CA CYS A 54 0.66 -11.15 -7.90
C CYS A 54 0.80 -11.33 -9.42
N SER A 55 0.46 -10.30 -10.21
CA SER A 55 0.65 -10.27 -11.66
C SER A 55 2.13 -10.36 -12.05
N GLU A 56 2.40 -10.60 -13.34
CA GLU A 56 3.78 -10.57 -13.87
C GLU A 56 4.46 -9.22 -13.67
N GLY A 57 3.69 -8.13 -13.64
CA GLY A 57 4.18 -6.78 -13.35
C GLY A 57 4.55 -6.51 -11.89
N GLY A 58 4.37 -7.48 -10.98
CA GLY A 58 4.79 -7.33 -9.57
C GLY A 58 4.16 -6.15 -8.85
N SER A 59 2.87 -5.85 -9.11
CA SER A 59 2.15 -4.65 -8.64
C SER A 59 2.66 -3.32 -9.21
N GLY A 60 3.51 -3.37 -10.26
CA GLY A 60 4.07 -2.23 -10.95
C GLY A 60 3.39 -1.89 -12.28
N ASP A 61 2.17 -2.41 -12.55
CA ASP A 61 1.46 -2.27 -13.83
C ASP A 61 1.28 -0.79 -14.28
N PHE A 62 1.39 0.16 -13.37
CA PHE A 62 1.30 1.61 -13.63
C PHE A 62 2.60 2.37 -13.41
N ALA A 63 3.70 1.69 -13.13
CA ALA A 63 5.01 2.30 -12.92
C ALA A 63 5.63 2.82 -14.22
N GLY A 64 6.71 3.61 -14.09
CA GLY A 64 7.52 4.06 -15.21
C GLY A 64 8.21 2.89 -15.94
N ASP A 65 8.77 3.18 -17.09
CA ASP A 65 9.53 2.20 -17.85
C ASP A 65 10.90 1.95 -17.19
N ARG A 66 11.10 0.72 -16.71
CA ARG A 66 12.35 0.29 -16.03
C ARG A 66 13.62 0.43 -16.85
N THR A 67 13.50 0.57 -18.18
CA THR A 67 14.65 0.79 -19.08
C THR A 67 15.13 2.23 -19.07
N HIS A 68 14.31 3.16 -18.55
CA HIS A 68 14.64 4.57 -18.45
C HIS A 68 15.29 4.91 -17.09
N PRO A 69 16.24 5.87 -17.05
CA PRO A 69 16.74 6.43 -15.79
C PRO A 69 15.62 6.97 -14.91
N VAL A 70 15.85 7.02 -13.60
CA VAL A 70 14.84 7.46 -12.62
C VAL A 70 14.35 8.88 -12.92
N HIS A 71 15.26 9.80 -13.24
CA HIS A 71 14.89 11.17 -13.62
C HIS A 71 13.92 11.21 -14.81
N GLN A 72 14.21 10.42 -15.86
CA GLN A 72 13.35 10.36 -17.04
C GLN A 72 11.96 9.77 -16.69
N GLN A 73 11.90 8.71 -15.87
CA GLN A 73 10.64 8.16 -15.41
C GLN A 73 9.82 9.21 -14.64
N ILE A 74 10.45 10.02 -13.79
CA ILE A 74 9.77 11.11 -13.06
C ILE A 74 9.13 12.07 -14.05
N GLU A 75 9.86 12.57 -15.05
CA GLU A 75 9.35 13.52 -16.03
C GLU A 75 8.19 12.95 -16.87
N GLU A 76 8.31 11.68 -17.30
CA GLU A 76 7.24 10.99 -18.02
C GLU A 76 5.98 10.83 -17.18
N GLN A 77 6.12 10.44 -15.91
CA GLN A 77 4.98 10.29 -15.00
C GLN A 77 4.33 11.64 -14.66
N LYS A 78 5.11 12.70 -14.48
CA LYS A 78 4.60 14.08 -14.33
C LYS A 78 3.77 14.49 -15.55
N THR A 79 4.29 14.26 -16.75
CA THR A 79 3.60 14.54 -18.01
C THR A 79 2.27 13.78 -18.12
N ARG A 80 2.23 12.52 -17.70
CA ARG A 80 0.97 11.70 -17.68
C ARG A 80 -0.06 12.20 -16.68
N LEU A 81 0.38 12.82 -15.58
CA LEU A 81 -0.52 13.36 -14.54
C LEU A 81 -1.00 14.77 -14.84
N SER A 82 -0.16 15.63 -15.43
CA SER A 82 -0.41 17.05 -15.62
C SER A 82 -1.74 17.41 -16.31
N PRO A 83 -2.24 16.68 -17.34
CA PRO A 83 -3.52 16.99 -17.96
C PRO A 83 -4.71 16.81 -17.01
N LYS A 84 -4.55 16.01 -15.96
CA LYS A 84 -5.63 15.67 -15.02
C LYS A 84 -5.51 16.41 -13.69
N PHE A 85 -4.28 16.77 -13.30
CA PHE A 85 -3.97 17.25 -11.96
C PHE A 85 -2.90 18.33 -12.00
N PRO A 86 -3.24 19.61 -11.69
CA PRO A 86 -2.26 20.65 -11.51
C PRO A 86 -1.48 20.37 -10.23
N ALA A 87 -0.25 19.91 -10.34
CA ALA A 87 0.67 19.72 -9.22
C ALA A 87 2.08 20.16 -9.62
N THR A 88 2.77 20.77 -8.68
CA THR A 88 4.15 21.23 -8.85
C THR A 88 5.14 20.31 -8.16
N HIS A 89 4.68 19.62 -7.09
CA HIS A 89 5.54 18.72 -6.32
C HIS A 89 4.94 17.33 -6.18
N PHE A 90 5.83 16.33 -6.06
CA PHE A 90 5.47 14.92 -6.09
C PHE A 90 6.25 14.11 -5.05
N ILE A 91 5.72 12.94 -4.70
CA ILE A 91 6.45 11.88 -4.00
C ILE A 91 6.89 10.84 -5.04
N ALA A 92 8.18 10.55 -5.10
CA ALA A 92 8.71 9.47 -5.91
C ALA A 92 8.38 8.11 -5.24
N TYR A 93 7.56 7.29 -5.90
CA TYR A 93 7.07 6.03 -5.36
C TYR A 93 7.63 4.84 -6.14
N PHE A 94 8.60 4.14 -5.57
CA PHE A 94 9.09 2.87 -6.06
C PHE A 94 8.13 1.76 -5.64
N GLN A 95 7.37 1.20 -6.59
CA GLN A 95 6.30 0.25 -6.24
C GLN A 95 6.39 -1.12 -6.92
N ALA A 96 7.12 -1.26 -8.02
CA ALA A 96 7.24 -2.54 -8.73
C ALA A 96 8.07 -3.55 -7.93
N TYR A 97 7.52 -4.72 -7.62
CA TYR A 97 8.19 -5.81 -6.89
C TYR A 97 8.69 -5.42 -5.48
N THR A 98 9.99 -5.67 -5.17
CA THR A 98 10.59 -5.49 -3.84
C THR A 98 11.74 -4.48 -3.94
N ASN A 99 11.45 -3.22 -3.67
CA ASN A 99 12.32 -2.09 -4.03
C ASN A 99 13.53 -1.88 -3.12
N THR A 100 13.78 -2.76 -2.17
CA THR A 100 15.03 -2.81 -1.38
C THR A 100 15.85 -4.08 -1.69
N TYR A 101 15.39 -4.90 -2.63
CA TYR A 101 16.03 -6.16 -3.00
C TYR A 101 17.00 -5.98 -4.16
N ALA A 102 18.11 -5.27 -3.89
CA ALA A 102 19.21 -5.02 -4.82
C ALA A 102 20.50 -4.71 -4.04
N PRO A 103 21.67 -4.69 -4.70
CA PRO A 103 22.92 -4.24 -4.07
C PRO A 103 22.80 -2.81 -3.51
N LEU A 104 23.39 -2.56 -2.33
CA LEU A 104 23.29 -1.28 -1.63
C LEU A 104 23.71 -0.09 -2.51
N SER A 105 24.80 -0.21 -3.25
CA SER A 105 25.29 0.85 -4.14
C SER A 105 24.30 1.19 -5.27
N TYR A 106 23.53 0.19 -5.72
CA TYR A 106 22.47 0.42 -6.70
C TYR A 106 21.29 1.19 -6.07
N LEU A 107 20.84 0.77 -4.88
CA LEU A 107 19.77 1.43 -4.14
C LEU A 107 20.15 2.89 -3.83
N GLU A 108 21.38 3.12 -3.34
CA GLU A 108 21.90 4.46 -3.06
C GLU A 108 21.81 5.35 -4.30
N ARG A 109 22.26 4.85 -5.45
CA ARG A 109 22.24 5.61 -6.70
C ARG A 109 20.81 6.01 -7.11
N ILE A 110 19.88 5.05 -7.20
CA ILE A 110 18.54 5.34 -7.71
C ILE A 110 17.68 6.15 -6.73
N PHE A 111 17.83 5.93 -5.43
CA PHE A 111 17.11 6.69 -4.42
C PHE A 111 17.65 8.12 -4.28
N THR A 112 18.99 8.29 -4.40
CA THR A 112 19.61 9.62 -4.42
C THR A 112 19.17 10.39 -5.66
N GLU A 113 19.21 9.77 -6.85
CA GLU A 113 18.71 10.38 -8.09
C GLU A 113 17.25 10.85 -7.95
N ALA A 114 16.38 10.04 -7.33
CA ALA A 114 14.99 10.40 -7.14
C ALA A 114 14.81 11.54 -6.11
N ILE A 115 15.50 11.47 -4.96
CA ILE A 115 15.28 12.42 -3.85
C ILE A 115 15.89 13.79 -4.17
N GLU A 116 16.92 13.86 -4.99
CA GLU A 116 17.58 15.10 -5.41
C GLU A 116 16.84 15.83 -6.53
N HIS A 117 15.88 15.18 -7.19
CA HIS A 117 15.03 15.85 -8.17
C HIS A 117 14.28 17.03 -7.53
N GLU A 118 14.25 18.18 -8.21
CA GLU A 118 13.71 19.45 -7.69
C GLU A 118 12.23 19.37 -7.30
N ASP A 119 11.41 18.71 -8.10
CA ASP A 119 9.96 18.57 -7.86
C ASP A 119 9.59 17.41 -6.91
N ILE A 120 10.56 16.64 -6.45
CA ILE A 120 10.29 15.55 -5.49
C ILE A 120 10.44 16.07 -4.07
N VAL A 121 9.39 15.91 -3.27
CA VAL A 121 9.35 16.33 -1.85
C VAL A 121 9.52 15.18 -0.87
N GLY A 122 9.57 13.95 -1.34
CA GLY A 122 9.80 12.76 -0.53
C GLY A 122 9.84 11.47 -1.34
N LEU A 123 10.30 10.40 -0.72
CA LEU A 123 10.31 9.04 -1.28
C LEU A 123 9.24 8.17 -0.60
N SER A 124 8.69 7.24 -1.37
CA SER A 124 7.87 6.13 -0.87
C SER A 124 8.39 4.84 -1.50
N ILE A 125 8.70 3.83 -0.70
CA ILE A 125 9.42 2.63 -1.15
C ILE A 125 8.62 1.39 -0.75
N GLY A 126 7.98 0.74 -1.73
CA GLY A 126 7.24 -0.51 -1.51
C GLY A 126 8.21 -1.69 -1.41
N THR A 127 8.16 -2.43 -0.31
CA THR A 127 9.07 -3.55 -0.10
C THR A 127 8.48 -4.64 0.80
N ARG A 128 9.26 -5.70 0.99
CA ARG A 128 9.01 -6.83 1.89
C ARG A 128 9.79 -6.65 3.19
N PRO A 129 9.23 -7.05 4.34
CA PRO A 129 9.93 -7.00 5.62
C PRO A 129 11.26 -7.75 5.63
N ASP A 130 11.33 -8.92 4.99
CA ASP A 130 12.52 -9.76 4.90
C ASP A 130 13.62 -9.24 3.94
N CYS A 131 13.39 -8.07 3.32
CA CYS A 131 14.34 -7.43 2.41
C CYS A 131 14.84 -6.07 2.94
N LEU A 132 14.94 -5.91 4.25
CA LEU A 132 15.39 -4.70 4.93
C LEU A 132 16.62 -4.95 5.82
N PRO A 133 17.79 -5.28 5.24
CA PRO A 133 19.02 -5.42 6.02
C PRO A 133 19.43 -4.05 6.60
N ASP A 134 20.17 -4.06 7.72
CA ASP A 134 20.54 -2.85 8.48
C ASP A 134 21.21 -1.79 7.62
N LYS A 135 22.12 -2.18 6.71
CA LYS A 135 22.76 -1.23 5.79
C LYS A 135 21.78 -0.50 4.87
N THR A 136 20.72 -1.17 4.43
CA THR A 136 19.66 -0.53 3.64
C THR A 136 18.83 0.41 4.52
N LEU A 137 18.48 0.00 5.72
CA LEU A 137 17.80 0.86 6.68
C LEU A 137 18.62 2.11 7.03
N ASP A 138 19.93 1.97 7.19
CA ASP A 138 20.83 3.10 7.44
C ASP A 138 20.87 4.07 6.25
N LEU A 139 20.93 3.55 5.01
CA LEU A 139 20.81 4.37 3.80
C LEU A 139 19.48 5.15 3.78
N LEU A 140 18.34 4.47 4.06
CA LEU A 140 17.03 5.12 4.08
C LEU A 140 16.95 6.20 5.18
N SER A 141 17.57 5.95 6.33
CA SER A 141 17.67 6.91 7.42
C SER A 141 18.48 8.15 7.04
N GLU A 142 19.59 7.99 6.32
CA GLU A 142 20.38 9.14 5.82
C GLU A 142 19.59 9.94 4.76
N LEU A 143 18.88 9.27 3.85
CA LEU A 143 18.02 9.94 2.88
C LEU A 143 16.86 10.69 3.56
N ASN A 144 16.30 10.12 4.63
CA ASN A 144 15.21 10.75 5.41
C ASN A 144 15.62 12.08 6.06
N LYS A 145 16.92 12.31 6.28
CA LYS A 145 17.43 13.61 6.74
C LYS A 145 17.37 14.69 5.66
N LYS A 146 17.37 14.30 4.38
CA LYS A 146 17.27 15.23 3.25
C LYS A 146 15.82 15.56 2.92
N LYS A 147 15.00 14.56 2.65
CA LYS A 147 13.55 14.66 2.40
C LYS A 147 12.86 13.42 3.00
N PRO A 148 11.60 13.52 3.41
CA PRO A 148 10.88 12.40 4.03
C PRO A 148 10.92 11.10 3.22
N VAL A 149 11.22 10.00 3.91
CA VAL A 149 11.20 8.65 3.35
C VAL A 149 10.14 7.82 4.06
N THR A 150 9.20 7.30 3.30
CA THR A 150 8.16 6.38 3.75
C THR A 150 8.46 4.97 3.25
N VAL A 151 8.49 4.00 4.15
CA VAL A 151 8.63 2.58 3.78
C VAL A 151 7.26 1.93 3.79
N GLU A 152 6.87 1.34 2.65
CA GLU A 152 5.59 0.67 2.50
C GLU A 152 5.77 -0.85 2.59
N LEU A 153 5.36 -1.45 3.72
CA LEU A 153 5.54 -2.87 4.00
C LEU A 153 4.36 -3.72 3.53
N GLY A 154 4.64 -4.76 2.78
CA GLY A 154 3.64 -5.75 2.39
C GLY A 154 3.39 -6.77 3.49
N LEU A 155 2.41 -6.57 4.37
CA LEU A 155 1.96 -7.55 5.37
C LEU A 155 0.90 -8.51 4.81
N GLN A 156 -0.10 -7.95 4.16
CA GLN A 156 -1.30 -8.57 3.60
C GLN A 156 -2.29 -9.04 4.65
N THR A 157 -1.87 -9.86 5.61
CA THR A 157 -2.63 -10.41 6.75
C THR A 157 -1.69 -10.81 7.88
N ILE A 158 -2.19 -10.85 9.13
CA ILE A 158 -1.47 -11.41 10.28
C ILE A 158 -1.62 -12.93 10.40
N HIS A 159 -2.61 -13.52 9.74
CA HIS A 159 -2.96 -14.93 9.89
C HIS A 159 -1.99 -15.82 9.10
N GLU A 160 -1.16 -16.57 9.82
CA GLU A 160 -0.11 -17.42 9.21
C GLU A 160 -0.68 -18.47 8.25
N ARG A 161 -1.88 -19.01 8.50
CA ARG A 161 -2.55 -19.93 7.58
C ARG A 161 -2.80 -19.26 6.22
N THR A 162 -3.35 -18.07 6.23
CA THR A 162 -3.62 -17.28 5.01
C THR A 162 -2.32 -16.83 4.37
N ALA A 163 -1.34 -16.37 5.17
CA ALA A 163 -0.02 -15.98 4.69
C ALA A 163 0.71 -17.11 3.95
N ALA A 164 0.62 -18.33 4.48
CA ALA A 164 1.16 -19.53 3.82
C ALA A 164 0.41 -19.84 2.52
N PHE A 165 -0.94 -19.79 2.53
CA PHE A 165 -1.78 -20.00 1.36
C PHE A 165 -1.44 -19.02 0.22
N ILE A 166 -1.31 -17.72 0.53
CA ILE A 166 -0.97 -16.70 -0.48
C ILE A 166 0.52 -16.71 -0.85
N ARG A 167 1.33 -17.59 -0.25
CA ARG A 167 2.78 -17.68 -0.46
C ARG A 167 3.51 -16.36 -0.16
N ARG A 168 3.16 -15.73 0.97
CA ARG A 168 3.83 -14.50 1.43
C ARG A 168 5.34 -14.70 1.59
N GLY A 169 5.77 -15.87 2.09
CA GLY A 169 7.16 -16.32 2.11
C GLY A 169 7.99 -15.83 3.30
N TYR A 170 7.40 -15.17 4.29
CA TYR A 170 8.00 -14.81 5.58
C TYR A 170 6.96 -14.91 6.70
N LYS A 171 7.43 -15.07 7.94
CA LYS A 171 6.62 -15.16 9.14
C LYS A 171 6.20 -13.77 9.64
N LEU A 172 5.16 -13.71 10.46
CA LEU A 172 4.69 -12.48 11.09
C LEU A 172 5.80 -11.81 11.93
N SER A 173 6.60 -12.59 12.65
CA SER A 173 7.74 -12.08 13.45
C SER A 173 8.75 -11.29 12.59
N CYS A 174 8.95 -11.67 11.32
CA CYS A 174 9.82 -10.90 10.43
C CYS A 174 9.24 -9.50 10.11
N PHE A 175 7.92 -9.36 10.07
CA PHE A 175 7.27 -8.06 9.94
C PHE A 175 7.46 -7.23 11.22
N GLU A 176 7.30 -7.86 12.39
CA GLU A 176 7.49 -7.20 13.70
C GLU A 176 8.93 -6.67 13.83
N ASP A 177 9.93 -7.53 13.55
CA ASP A 177 11.36 -7.14 13.58
C ASP A 177 11.67 -5.98 12.61
N ALA A 178 11.10 -6.00 11.40
CA ALA A 178 11.30 -4.94 10.42
C ALA A 178 10.64 -3.63 10.87
N LEU A 179 9.45 -3.70 11.44
CA LEU A 179 8.72 -2.53 11.93
C LEU A 179 9.45 -1.87 13.10
N GLU A 180 9.93 -2.65 14.07
CA GLU A 180 10.75 -2.16 15.19
C GLU A 180 11.98 -1.41 14.68
N LYS A 181 12.74 -1.99 13.76
CA LYS A 181 13.94 -1.37 13.16
C LYS A 181 13.63 -0.07 12.40
N LEU A 182 12.46 0.02 11.75
CA LEU A 182 12.01 1.24 11.08
C LEU A 182 11.66 2.33 12.08
N GLN A 183 10.96 1.97 13.18
CA GLN A 183 10.58 2.88 14.25
C GLN A 183 11.82 3.42 15.00
N GLU A 184 12.81 2.57 15.32
CA GLU A 184 14.08 3.00 15.91
C GLU A 184 14.79 4.09 15.07
N ARG A 185 14.67 3.99 13.73
CA ARG A 185 15.23 4.95 12.77
C ARG A 185 14.30 6.10 12.42
N LYS A 186 13.11 6.17 13.03
CA LYS A 186 12.07 7.19 12.78
C LYS A 186 11.70 7.29 11.30
N LEU A 187 11.64 6.15 10.62
CA LEU A 187 11.17 6.03 9.26
C LEU A 187 9.66 5.80 9.25
N GLU A 188 8.94 6.67 8.54
CA GLU A 188 7.48 6.57 8.39
C GLU A 188 7.11 5.24 7.71
N THR A 189 6.19 4.48 8.33
CA THR A 189 5.84 3.13 7.88
C THR A 189 4.37 3.04 7.48
N VAL A 190 4.12 2.58 6.26
CA VAL A 190 2.78 2.31 5.72
C VAL A 190 2.62 0.83 5.49
N VAL A 191 1.54 0.23 5.99
CA VAL A 191 1.31 -1.20 5.87
C VAL A 191 0.28 -1.50 4.78
N HIS A 192 0.59 -2.45 3.92
CA HIS A 192 -0.33 -2.97 2.91
C HIS A 192 -1.07 -4.19 3.46
N THR A 193 -2.40 -4.12 3.49
CA THR A 193 -3.30 -5.24 3.79
C THR A 193 -4.16 -5.57 2.58
N ILE A 194 -4.63 -6.82 2.47
CA ILE A 194 -5.55 -7.23 1.41
C ILE A 194 -6.85 -7.71 2.05
N LEU A 195 -7.96 -7.10 1.68
CA LEU A 195 -9.30 -7.44 2.12
C LEU A 195 -9.94 -8.44 1.17
N GLY A 196 -10.57 -9.47 1.71
CA GLY A 196 -11.24 -10.53 0.95
C GLY A 196 -10.35 -11.69 0.54
N LEU A 197 -9.25 -11.95 1.26
CA LEU A 197 -8.42 -13.13 1.05
C LEU A 197 -9.23 -14.42 1.30
N PRO A 198 -9.05 -15.47 0.47
CA PRO A 198 -9.77 -16.72 0.65
C PRO A 198 -9.57 -17.34 2.03
N GLY A 199 -10.67 -17.67 2.69
CA GLY A 199 -10.67 -18.28 4.02
C GLY A 199 -10.54 -17.31 5.20
N GLU A 200 -10.49 -16.02 4.97
CA GLU A 200 -10.61 -15.00 6.02
C GLU A 200 -12.06 -14.54 6.19
N THR A 201 -12.46 -14.42 7.43
CA THR A 201 -13.73 -13.82 7.85
C THR A 201 -13.56 -12.32 8.07
N THR A 202 -14.68 -11.62 8.23
CA THR A 202 -14.64 -10.22 8.65
C THR A 202 -13.89 -10.03 9.97
N GLU A 203 -14.05 -10.94 10.93
CA GLU A 203 -13.37 -10.83 12.23
C GLU A 203 -11.86 -11.02 12.11
N ASP A 204 -11.38 -11.94 11.27
CA ASP A 204 -9.95 -12.09 10.98
C ASP A 204 -9.34 -10.78 10.45
N ILE A 205 -10.07 -10.08 9.58
CA ILE A 205 -9.64 -8.80 9.01
C ILE A 205 -9.64 -7.71 10.09
N LEU A 206 -10.66 -7.65 10.94
CA LEU A 206 -10.72 -6.69 12.05
C LEU A 206 -9.63 -6.97 13.11
N GLU A 207 -9.28 -8.23 13.34
CA GLU A 207 -8.15 -8.61 14.19
C GLU A 207 -6.84 -8.06 13.62
N THR A 208 -6.65 -8.14 12.30
CA THR A 208 -5.51 -7.51 11.63
C THR A 208 -5.46 -5.99 11.86
N MET A 209 -6.62 -5.29 11.83
CA MET A 209 -6.67 -3.84 12.09
C MET A 209 -6.28 -3.51 13.54
N ARG A 210 -6.83 -4.27 14.53
CA ARG A 210 -6.50 -4.09 15.95
C ARG A 210 -5.02 -4.37 16.23
N TYR A 211 -4.47 -5.42 15.62
CA TYR A 211 -3.06 -5.74 15.70
C TYR A 211 -2.19 -4.57 15.21
N LEU A 212 -2.53 -3.96 14.07
CA LEU A 212 -1.78 -2.83 13.53
C LEU A 212 -1.89 -1.57 14.38
N ASN A 213 -3.01 -1.34 15.07
CA ASN A 213 -3.13 -0.26 16.06
C ASN A 213 -2.09 -0.41 17.17
N ALA A 214 -1.95 -1.61 17.73
CA ALA A 214 -1.00 -1.90 18.82
C ALA A 214 0.47 -1.74 18.41
N HIS A 215 0.75 -1.78 17.11
CA HIS A 215 2.10 -1.65 16.54
C HIS A 215 2.46 -0.24 16.06
N HIS A 216 1.59 0.75 16.28
CA HIS A 216 1.85 2.17 16.02
C HIS A 216 2.36 2.48 14.61
N ILE A 217 1.70 1.95 13.60
CA ILE A 217 2.00 2.26 12.20
C ILE A 217 1.55 3.68 11.83
N ASP A 218 2.23 4.34 10.88
CA ASP A 218 1.89 5.70 10.45
C ASP A 218 0.76 5.74 9.42
N GLY A 219 0.65 4.69 8.62
CA GLY A 219 -0.35 4.63 7.56
C GLY A 219 -0.72 3.22 7.12
N ILE A 220 -1.85 3.12 6.44
CA ILE A 220 -2.37 1.84 5.95
C ILE A 220 -2.95 1.96 4.54
N LYS A 221 -2.82 0.89 3.77
CA LYS A 221 -3.55 0.66 2.51
C LYS A 221 -4.50 -0.52 2.70
N LEU A 222 -5.80 -0.25 2.69
CA LEU A 222 -6.86 -1.26 2.64
C LEU A 222 -7.09 -1.62 1.18
N GLN A 223 -6.47 -2.70 0.71
CA GLN A 223 -6.53 -3.08 -0.70
C GLN A 223 -7.57 -4.17 -0.91
N LEU A 224 -8.38 -4.03 -1.96
CA LEU A 224 -9.28 -5.08 -2.41
C LEU A 224 -8.48 -6.20 -3.08
N LEU A 225 -8.80 -7.46 -2.77
CA LEU A 225 -8.29 -8.60 -3.50
C LEU A 225 -8.77 -8.54 -4.96
N HIS A 226 -7.84 -8.65 -5.90
CA HIS A 226 -8.13 -8.80 -7.33
C HIS A 226 -7.73 -10.20 -7.81
N VAL A 227 -8.61 -10.85 -8.52
CA VAL A 227 -8.31 -12.07 -9.28
C VAL A 227 -7.88 -11.63 -10.68
N LEU A 228 -6.60 -11.79 -10.99
CA LEU A 228 -6.01 -11.36 -12.26
C LEU A 228 -5.69 -12.58 -13.13
N LYS A 229 -5.86 -12.46 -14.44
CA LYS A 229 -5.41 -13.47 -15.42
C LYS A 229 -3.95 -13.84 -15.21
N HIS A 230 -3.60 -15.05 -15.55
CA HIS A 230 -2.23 -15.58 -15.48
C HIS A 230 -1.65 -15.66 -14.06
N THR A 231 -2.51 -15.63 -13.02
CA THR A 231 -2.11 -15.85 -11.61
C THR A 231 -2.62 -17.21 -11.12
N ASP A 232 -1.92 -17.78 -10.12
CA ASP A 232 -2.38 -19.02 -9.48
C ASP A 232 -3.69 -18.81 -8.72
N LEU A 233 -3.96 -17.58 -8.26
CA LEU A 233 -5.25 -17.22 -7.67
C LEU A 233 -6.39 -17.33 -8.68
N ALA A 234 -6.15 -16.98 -9.96
CA ALA A 234 -7.16 -17.18 -11.02
C ALA A 234 -7.44 -18.65 -11.27
N ALA A 235 -6.40 -19.50 -11.29
CA ALA A 235 -6.57 -20.94 -11.40
C ALA A 235 -7.34 -21.50 -10.20
N TYR A 236 -7.01 -21.09 -8.98
CA TYR A 236 -7.71 -21.47 -7.76
C TYR A 236 -9.18 -21.01 -7.78
N TYR A 237 -9.45 -19.78 -8.21
CA TYR A 237 -10.80 -19.25 -8.37
C TYR A 237 -11.62 -20.07 -9.39
N GLY A 238 -11.05 -20.40 -10.53
CA GLY A 238 -11.71 -21.23 -11.54
C GLY A 238 -12.06 -22.65 -11.07
N GLN A 239 -11.28 -23.21 -10.12
CA GLN A 239 -11.50 -24.53 -9.57
C GLN A 239 -12.51 -24.54 -8.42
N THR A 240 -12.49 -23.54 -7.56
CA THR A 240 -13.23 -23.54 -6.29
C THR A 240 -14.43 -22.62 -6.28
N GLY A 241 -14.45 -21.57 -7.13
CA GLY A 241 -15.46 -20.54 -7.07
C GLY A 241 -15.51 -19.84 -5.70
N PHE A 242 -14.35 -19.66 -5.02
CA PHE A 242 -14.35 -19.04 -3.71
C PHE A 242 -15.06 -17.67 -3.75
N HIS A 243 -15.66 -17.29 -2.64
CA HIS A 243 -16.46 -16.07 -2.56
C HIS A 243 -15.60 -14.83 -2.85
N ILE A 244 -16.04 -14.04 -3.81
CA ILE A 244 -15.51 -12.71 -4.11
C ILE A 244 -16.49 -11.68 -3.57
N LEU A 245 -16.01 -10.75 -2.76
CA LEU A 245 -16.86 -9.72 -2.16
C LEU A 245 -17.63 -8.93 -3.23
N SER A 246 -18.92 -8.79 -3.03
CA SER A 246 -19.73 -7.78 -3.73
C SER A 246 -19.29 -6.37 -3.36
N GLU A 247 -19.72 -5.35 -4.09
CA GLU A 247 -19.41 -3.96 -3.76
C GLU A 247 -19.93 -3.59 -2.37
N ASP A 248 -21.16 -4.01 -2.02
CA ASP A 248 -21.78 -3.72 -0.73
C ASP A 248 -21.05 -4.40 0.44
N GLU A 249 -20.66 -5.67 0.29
CA GLU A 249 -19.86 -6.38 1.29
C GLU A 249 -18.50 -5.72 1.51
N TYR A 250 -17.87 -5.30 0.42
CA TYR A 250 -16.58 -4.60 0.51
C TYR A 250 -16.70 -3.23 1.18
N VAL A 251 -17.72 -2.46 0.84
CA VAL A 251 -18.00 -1.15 1.45
C VAL A 251 -18.26 -1.31 2.96
N ASP A 252 -19.09 -2.28 3.35
CA ASP A 252 -19.33 -2.59 4.76
C ASP A 252 -18.04 -2.95 5.50
N LEU A 253 -17.24 -3.84 4.91
CA LEU A 253 -15.97 -4.27 5.49
C LEU A 253 -14.98 -3.10 5.67
N VAL A 254 -14.84 -2.24 4.65
CA VAL A 254 -13.97 -1.04 4.74
C VAL A 254 -14.42 -0.11 5.85
N ILE A 255 -15.73 0.12 6.00
CA ILE A 255 -16.28 0.97 7.06
C ILE A 255 -15.95 0.38 8.43
N ARG A 256 -16.17 -0.92 8.63
CA ARG A 256 -15.82 -1.60 9.89
C ARG A 256 -14.32 -1.55 10.19
N CYS A 257 -13.46 -1.67 9.17
CA CYS A 257 -12.02 -1.46 9.35
C CYS A 257 -11.71 -0.03 9.80
N LEU A 258 -12.32 0.98 9.18
CA LEU A 258 -12.12 2.39 9.57
C LEU A 258 -12.59 2.65 11.00
N GLU A 259 -13.72 2.10 11.41
CA GLU A 259 -14.26 2.30 12.76
C GLU A 259 -13.32 1.82 13.87
N VAL A 260 -12.58 0.72 13.65
CA VAL A 260 -11.65 0.15 14.64
C VAL A 260 -10.22 0.68 14.52
N LEU A 261 -9.83 1.26 13.37
CA LEU A 261 -8.49 1.82 13.18
C LEU A 261 -8.31 3.10 14.00
N SER A 262 -7.13 3.28 14.61
CA SER A 262 -6.75 4.52 15.29
C SER A 262 -6.94 5.74 14.38
N PRO A 263 -7.48 6.87 14.89
CA PRO A 263 -7.61 8.11 14.14
C PRO A 263 -6.26 8.72 13.72
N ASP A 264 -5.16 8.27 14.33
CA ASP A 264 -3.81 8.73 14.01
C ASP A 264 -3.21 8.05 12.78
N ILE A 265 -3.72 6.88 12.39
CA ILE A 265 -3.26 6.15 11.21
C ILE A 265 -3.77 6.82 9.94
N THR A 266 -2.85 7.19 9.05
CA THR A 266 -3.20 7.79 7.75
C THR A 266 -3.70 6.74 6.76
N ILE A 267 -4.87 6.95 6.18
CA ILE A 267 -5.46 6.06 5.18
C ILE A 267 -4.92 6.42 3.79
N HIS A 268 -4.00 5.62 3.28
CA HIS A 268 -3.37 5.83 1.98
C HIS A 268 -4.25 5.35 0.82
N ARG A 269 -5.06 4.32 1.07
CA ARG A 269 -5.91 3.71 0.03
C ARG A 269 -7.09 2.98 0.67
N LEU A 270 -8.28 3.11 0.06
CA LEU A 270 -9.51 2.41 0.45
C LEU A 270 -9.98 1.39 -0.59
N THR A 271 -9.26 1.20 -1.69
CA THR A 271 -9.61 0.24 -2.76
C THR A 271 -8.36 -0.13 -3.54
N GLY A 272 -8.43 -1.18 -4.36
CA GLY A 272 -7.36 -1.57 -5.27
C GLY A 272 -7.46 -0.89 -6.63
N ASP A 273 -6.37 -0.95 -7.41
CA ASP A 273 -6.33 -0.65 -8.83
C ASP A 273 -5.81 -1.92 -9.54
N GLY A 274 -6.71 -2.65 -10.21
CA GLY A 274 -6.33 -3.78 -11.06
C GLY A 274 -6.24 -3.34 -12.52
N PRO A 275 -5.26 -3.87 -13.31
CA PRO A 275 -5.23 -3.63 -14.74
C PRO A 275 -6.48 -4.21 -15.38
N SER A 276 -7.23 -3.37 -16.11
CA SER A 276 -8.57 -3.70 -16.63
C SER A 276 -8.58 -4.87 -17.61
N ASP A 277 -7.51 -5.05 -18.36
CA ASP A 277 -7.30 -6.12 -19.33
C ASP A 277 -6.97 -7.48 -18.69
N LEU A 278 -6.43 -7.47 -17.48
CA LEU A 278 -6.09 -8.66 -16.69
C LEU A 278 -7.17 -9.03 -15.66
N LEU A 279 -8.06 -8.12 -15.29
CA LEU A 279 -9.00 -8.34 -14.20
C LEU A 279 -10.09 -9.37 -14.56
N ILE A 280 -10.21 -10.43 -13.76
CA ILE A 280 -11.29 -11.42 -13.81
C ILE A 280 -12.40 -11.03 -12.83
N ALA A 281 -12.03 -10.73 -11.57
CA ALA A 281 -12.97 -10.38 -10.50
C ALA A 281 -12.28 -9.55 -9.39
N PRO A 282 -13.05 -8.70 -8.71
CA PRO A 282 -14.42 -8.29 -8.99
C PRO A 282 -14.48 -7.16 -10.03
N LEU A 283 -15.35 -7.28 -11.03
CA LEU A 283 -15.44 -6.28 -12.13
C LEU A 283 -15.98 -4.91 -11.68
N TRP A 284 -16.75 -4.84 -10.60
CA TRP A 284 -17.24 -3.58 -10.05
C TRP A 284 -16.09 -2.64 -9.64
N SER A 285 -14.94 -3.17 -9.27
CA SER A 285 -13.75 -2.40 -8.85
C SER A 285 -13.17 -1.50 -9.94
N LEU A 286 -13.46 -1.78 -11.21
CA LEU A 286 -13.09 -0.91 -12.34
C LEU A 286 -13.74 0.48 -12.27
N LYS A 287 -14.86 0.61 -11.54
CA LYS A 287 -15.55 1.87 -11.30
C LYS A 287 -15.07 2.54 -10.00
N LYS A 288 -13.77 2.65 -9.81
CA LYS A 288 -13.13 3.16 -8.58
C LYS A 288 -13.79 4.39 -7.98
N ARG A 289 -14.15 5.38 -8.81
CA ARG A 289 -14.81 6.62 -8.34
C ARG A 289 -16.19 6.34 -7.73
N SER A 290 -16.96 5.42 -8.33
CA SER A 290 -18.25 4.99 -7.80
C SER A 290 -18.08 4.32 -6.44
N VAL A 291 -17.15 3.40 -6.31
CA VAL A 291 -16.85 2.70 -5.05
C VAL A 291 -16.46 3.68 -3.93
N LEU A 292 -15.58 4.63 -4.23
CA LEU A 292 -15.20 5.65 -3.25
C LEU A 292 -16.38 6.55 -2.85
N ASN A 293 -17.23 6.93 -3.79
CA ASN A 293 -18.45 7.69 -3.50
C ASN A 293 -19.42 6.87 -2.64
N HIS A 294 -19.54 5.56 -2.89
CA HIS A 294 -20.37 4.65 -2.11
C HIS A 294 -19.85 4.55 -0.66
N ILE A 295 -18.53 4.35 -0.45
CA ILE A 295 -17.93 4.35 0.88
C ILE A 295 -18.23 5.68 1.61
N HIS A 296 -18.05 6.83 0.95
CA HIS A 296 -18.32 8.12 1.57
C HIS A 296 -19.80 8.33 1.90
N HIS A 297 -20.71 7.87 1.03
CA HIS A 297 -22.15 7.92 1.25
C HIS A 297 -22.53 7.10 2.48
N GLU A 298 -22.08 5.85 2.56
CA GLU A 298 -22.38 4.93 3.65
C GLU A 298 -21.81 5.42 4.99
N LEU A 299 -20.57 5.95 5.01
CA LEU A 299 -20.01 6.58 6.22
C LEU A 299 -20.90 7.71 6.74
N LYS A 300 -21.45 8.53 5.82
CA LYS A 300 -22.36 9.62 6.17
C LYS A 300 -23.72 9.12 6.64
N VAL A 301 -24.32 8.15 5.95
CA VAL A 301 -25.64 7.58 6.30
C VAL A 301 -25.58 6.88 7.64
N ARG A 302 -24.52 6.16 7.94
CA ARG A 302 -24.30 5.46 9.21
C ARG A 302 -23.82 6.38 10.34
N ASP A 303 -23.59 7.66 10.06
CA ASP A 303 -23.03 8.63 11.01
C ASP A 303 -21.79 8.07 11.73
N THR A 304 -20.82 7.58 10.94
CA THR A 304 -19.64 6.89 11.45
C THR A 304 -18.35 7.42 10.82
N TRP A 305 -17.22 7.18 11.48
CA TRP A 305 -15.91 7.72 11.11
C TRP A 305 -14.77 6.82 11.61
N GLN A 306 -13.57 7.09 11.13
CA GLN A 306 -12.35 6.41 11.58
C GLN A 306 -12.14 6.61 13.09
N GLY A 307 -11.94 5.51 13.78
CA GLY A 307 -11.67 5.51 15.22
C GLY A 307 -12.92 5.57 16.11
N ARG A 308 -14.14 5.50 15.55
CA ARG A 308 -15.37 5.50 16.37
C ARG A 308 -15.42 4.35 17.38
N LEU A 309 -14.88 3.19 17.01
CA LEU A 309 -14.82 1.98 17.84
C LEU A 309 -13.37 1.64 18.27
N PHE A 310 -12.44 2.56 18.04
CA PHE A 310 -11.05 2.39 18.50
C PHE A 310 -11.02 2.44 20.04
N THR A 311 -10.30 1.47 20.61
CA THR A 311 -9.97 1.41 22.04
C THR A 311 -8.45 1.29 22.16
N GLU A 312 -7.85 2.14 22.98
CA GLU A 312 -6.41 2.06 23.34
C GLU A 312 -6.08 0.77 24.10
#